data_6b73c3a899f52cc2efe20c6aabd63f15
#
_entry.id   6b73c3a899f52cc2efe20c6aabd63f15
#
_cell.length_a   1.000
_cell.length_b   1.000
_cell.length_c   1.000
_cell.angle_alpha   90.00
_cell.angle_beta   90.00
_cell.angle_gamma   90.00
#
_symmetry.space_group_name_H-M   'P 1'
#
loop_
_entity.id
_entity.type
_entity.pdbx_description
1 polymer ?
#
loop_
_entity_poly.entity_id
_entity_poly.type
_entity_poly.pdbx_seq_one_letter_code
_entity_poly.pdbx_strand_id
1 'polypeptide(L)'
;MVLRLKLVFPNSLRQRCVIHRCRNVLAKVPVEHQSEVKAAYWAIFDPTGEPPGHKSIAVAAKRAADFSATFGRRFPSAVACLNDDLTSLFSYLCFPAEHHKRIRHSNFIERTFGETRRRVKVIGRLPGERSCLGLLWAVLDRASRGWRGVTMTPATVRQLQELRHQLLDPPTAGDPRGRVDETVTAAA
;
A
#
# COMPACT_ATOMS: atom_id res chain seq x y z
N MET A 1 4.97 9.56 13.57
CA MET A 1 4.64 8.12 13.53
C MET A 1 5.50 7.34 12.52
N VAL A 2 5.69 7.81 11.29
CA VAL A 2 6.47 7.14 10.23
C VAL A 2 7.94 6.90 10.59
N LEU A 3 8.61 7.87 11.21
CA LEU A 3 10.02 7.72 11.64
C LEU A 3 10.21 6.57 12.63
N ARG A 4 9.28 6.36 13.56
CA ARG A 4 9.37 5.29 14.56
C ARG A 4 9.20 3.89 13.94
N LEU A 5 8.37 3.75 12.91
CA LEU A 5 8.23 2.47 12.19
C LEU A 5 9.52 2.07 11.47
N LYS A 6 10.22 3.03 10.85
CA LYS A 6 11.51 2.77 10.19
C LYS A 6 12.62 2.38 11.19
N LEU A 7 12.56 2.88 12.43
CA LEU A 7 13.52 2.50 13.47
C LEU A 7 13.32 1.06 13.95
N VAL A 8 12.08 0.60 14.04
CA VAL A 8 11.74 -0.75 14.53
C VAL A 8 11.75 -1.79 13.41
N PHE A 9 11.33 -1.39 12.20
CA PHE A 9 11.23 -2.25 11.02
C PHE A 9 11.92 -1.59 9.81
N PRO A 10 13.26 -1.48 9.80
CA PRO A 10 13.98 -0.73 8.77
C PRO A 10 13.77 -1.26 7.36
N ASN A 11 13.66 -2.59 7.21
CA ASN A 11 13.51 -3.27 5.92
C ASN A 11 12.05 -3.53 5.52
N SER A 12 11.07 -3.02 6.26
CA SER A 12 9.66 -3.21 5.89
C SER A 12 9.25 -2.29 4.75
N LEU A 13 8.50 -2.83 3.79
CA LEU A 13 7.82 -2.03 2.77
C LEU A 13 6.72 -1.21 3.42
N ARG A 14 6.71 0.08 3.09
CA ARG A 14 5.66 1.00 3.52
C ARG A 14 4.63 1.14 2.43
N GLN A 15 3.38 0.83 2.74
CA GLN A 15 2.24 1.08 1.88
C GLN A 15 1.43 2.28 2.38
N ARG A 16 1.21 3.27 1.54
CA ARG A 16 0.23 4.34 1.81
C ARG A 16 -1.15 3.94 1.31
N CYS A 17 -2.17 4.30 2.06
CA CYS A 17 -3.55 4.00 1.70
C CYS A 17 -3.95 4.77 0.42
N VAL A 18 -4.25 4.04 -0.64
CA VAL A 18 -4.68 4.65 -1.92
C VAL A 18 -6.01 5.40 -1.80
N ILE A 19 -6.92 4.96 -0.91
CA ILE A 19 -8.21 5.63 -0.68
C ILE A 19 -8.02 7.00 -0.02
N HIS A 20 -7.18 7.08 1.03
CA HIS A 20 -6.88 8.35 1.69
C HIS A 20 -6.12 9.30 0.76
N ARG A 21 -5.20 8.78 -0.05
CA ARG A 21 -4.52 9.62 -1.05
C ARG A 21 -5.52 10.16 -2.07
N CYS A 22 -6.47 9.36 -2.55
CA CYS A 22 -7.54 9.81 -3.43
C CYS A 22 -8.32 10.98 -2.82
N ARG A 23 -8.77 10.83 -1.56
CA ARG A 23 -9.49 11.89 -0.84
C ARG A 23 -8.68 13.18 -0.74
N ASN A 24 -7.38 13.07 -0.43
CA ASN A 24 -6.50 14.23 -0.32
C ASN A 24 -6.26 14.92 -1.67
N VAL A 25 -6.18 14.17 -2.76
CA VAL A 25 -6.09 14.71 -4.13
C VAL A 25 -7.37 15.44 -4.48
N LEU A 26 -8.53 14.80 -4.27
CA LEU A 26 -9.83 15.39 -4.59
C LEU A 26 -10.16 16.62 -3.75
N ALA A 27 -9.68 16.70 -2.50
CA ALA A 27 -9.84 17.90 -1.66
C ALA A 27 -9.13 19.14 -2.22
N LYS A 28 -8.27 18.98 -3.23
CA LYS A 28 -7.55 20.06 -3.91
C LYS A 28 -8.11 20.36 -5.32
N VAL A 29 -9.26 19.77 -5.65
CA VAL A 29 -9.93 19.89 -6.94
C VAL A 29 -11.33 20.44 -6.72
N PRO A 30 -11.78 21.44 -7.51
CA PRO A 30 -13.15 21.93 -7.49
C PRO A 30 -14.17 20.81 -7.71
N VAL A 31 -15.34 20.93 -7.08
CA VAL A 31 -16.35 19.85 -7.03
C VAL A 31 -16.78 19.38 -8.42
N GLU A 32 -16.94 20.33 -9.35
CA GLU A 32 -17.34 20.09 -10.74
C GLU A 32 -16.35 19.21 -11.53
N HIS A 33 -15.07 19.17 -11.12
CA HIS A 33 -14.02 18.39 -11.77
C HIS A 33 -13.63 17.12 -11.01
N GLN A 34 -14.16 16.89 -9.82
CA GLN A 34 -13.77 15.74 -8.97
C GLN A 34 -14.11 14.40 -9.60
N SER A 35 -15.19 14.31 -10.37
CA SER A 35 -15.58 13.07 -11.05
C SER A 35 -14.55 12.64 -12.08
N GLU A 36 -14.11 13.58 -12.95
CA GLU A 36 -13.08 13.37 -13.95
C GLU A 36 -11.74 12.95 -13.31
N VAL A 37 -11.28 13.75 -12.35
CA VAL A 37 -10.00 13.51 -11.65
C VAL A 37 -10.03 12.19 -10.87
N LYS A 38 -11.16 11.85 -10.26
CA LYS A 38 -11.34 10.59 -9.54
C LYS A 38 -11.24 9.38 -10.47
N ALA A 39 -11.86 9.42 -11.63
CA ALA A 39 -11.79 8.35 -12.62
C ALA A 39 -10.33 8.15 -13.10
N ALA A 40 -9.66 9.24 -13.46
CA ALA A 40 -8.25 9.20 -13.87
C ALA A 40 -7.32 8.73 -12.74
N TYR A 41 -7.58 9.13 -11.49
CA TYR A 41 -6.84 8.65 -10.33
C TYR A 41 -6.93 7.13 -10.18
N TRP A 42 -8.12 6.56 -10.27
CA TRP A 42 -8.29 5.11 -10.12
C TRP A 42 -7.71 4.32 -11.28
N ALA A 43 -7.67 4.87 -12.49
CA ALA A 43 -7.01 4.24 -13.64
C ALA A 43 -5.52 3.99 -13.41
N ILE A 44 -4.84 4.77 -12.55
CA ILE A 44 -3.46 4.51 -12.14
C ILE A 44 -3.31 3.13 -11.49
N PHE A 45 -4.30 2.72 -10.70
CA PHE A 45 -4.28 1.52 -9.87
C PHE A 45 -5.06 0.34 -10.47
N ASP A 46 -5.48 0.43 -11.73
CA ASP A 46 -6.07 -0.69 -12.46
C ASP A 46 -5.06 -1.83 -12.63
N PRO A 47 -5.53 -3.08 -12.74
CA PRO A 47 -4.65 -4.22 -12.97
C PRO A 47 -3.68 -3.96 -14.12
N THR A 48 -2.40 -4.26 -13.90
CA THR A 48 -1.35 -3.97 -14.89
C THR A 48 -1.21 -5.05 -15.94
N GLY A 49 -1.70 -6.26 -15.67
CA GLY A 49 -1.46 -7.46 -16.50
C GLY A 49 -0.04 -8.03 -16.33
N GLU A 50 0.83 -7.31 -15.62
CA GLU A 50 2.21 -7.69 -15.38
C GLU A 50 2.38 -8.50 -14.08
N PRO A 51 3.43 -9.33 -13.99
CA PRO A 51 3.76 -10.02 -12.74
C PRO A 51 4.10 -9.02 -11.64
N PRO A 52 3.89 -9.40 -10.35
CA PRO A 52 4.26 -8.57 -9.21
C PRO A 52 5.74 -8.12 -9.26
N GLY A 53 6.00 -6.88 -8.86
CA GLY A 53 7.34 -6.30 -8.80
C GLY A 53 7.57 -5.13 -9.75
N HIS A 54 8.80 -5.00 -10.25
CA HIS A 54 9.25 -3.82 -11.00
C HIS A 54 8.41 -3.49 -12.24
N LYS A 55 7.98 -4.50 -13.01
CA LYS A 55 7.18 -4.28 -14.22
C LYS A 55 5.82 -3.68 -13.90
N SER A 56 5.11 -4.23 -12.93
CA SER A 56 3.83 -3.66 -12.45
C SER A 56 4.00 -2.25 -11.92
N ILE A 57 5.07 -1.98 -11.17
CA ILE A 57 5.38 -0.64 -10.65
C ILE A 57 5.65 0.34 -11.79
N ALA A 58 6.41 -0.06 -12.82
CA ALA A 58 6.71 0.79 -13.99
C ALA A 58 5.44 1.19 -14.74
N VAL A 59 4.51 0.27 -14.94
CA VAL A 59 3.20 0.55 -15.57
C VAL A 59 2.41 1.56 -14.74
N ALA A 60 2.30 1.36 -13.43
CA ALA A 60 1.59 2.27 -12.54
C ALA A 60 2.26 3.66 -12.48
N ALA A 61 3.59 3.72 -12.48
CA ALA A 61 4.36 4.96 -12.50
C ALA A 61 4.13 5.74 -13.80
N LYS A 62 4.09 5.05 -14.96
CA LYS A 62 3.75 5.68 -16.24
C LYS A 62 2.34 6.29 -16.20
N ARG A 63 1.35 5.55 -15.73
CA ARG A 63 -0.03 6.06 -15.59
C ARG A 63 -0.11 7.28 -14.66
N ALA A 64 0.69 7.31 -13.59
CA ALA A 64 0.78 8.46 -12.69
C ALA A 64 1.45 9.68 -13.36
N ALA A 65 2.43 9.45 -14.24
CA ALA A 65 3.03 10.50 -15.06
C ALA A 65 2.01 11.07 -16.06
N ASP A 66 1.24 10.20 -16.73
CA ASP A 66 0.17 10.61 -17.65
C ASP A 66 -0.91 11.43 -16.93
N PHE A 67 -1.31 11.02 -15.71
CA PHE A 67 -2.18 11.82 -14.85
C PHE A 67 -1.59 13.20 -14.56
N SER A 68 -0.30 13.24 -14.22
CA SER A 68 0.40 14.50 -13.89
C SER A 68 0.51 15.42 -15.11
N ALA A 69 0.72 14.88 -16.30
CA ALA A 69 0.73 15.63 -17.56
C ALA A 69 -0.66 16.21 -17.88
N THR A 70 -1.71 15.43 -17.68
CA THR A 70 -3.09 15.82 -17.97
C THR A 70 -3.60 16.92 -17.04
N PHE A 71 -3.35 16.79 -15.73
CA PHE A 71 -3.96 17.64 -14.71
C PHE A 71 -3.01 18.68 -14.12
N GLY A 72 -1.71 18.63 -14.43
CA GLY A 72 -0.70 19.48 -13.80
C GLY A 72 -0.92 20.98 -13.99
N ARG A 73 -1.39 21.41 -15.15
CA ARG A 73 -1.72 22.83 -15.42
C ARG A 73 -2.99 23.28 -14.71
N ARG A 74 -4.03 22.43 -14.69
CA ARG A 74 -5.35 22.75 -14.12
C ARG A 74 -5.34 22.65 -12.59
N PHE A 75 -4.69 21.62 -12.03
CA PHE A 75 -4.74 21.29 -10.60
C PHE A 75 -3.34 20.95 -10.04
N PRO A 76 -2.39 21.90 -10.05
CA PRO A 76 -1.00 21.63 -9.65
C PRO A 76 -0.87 21.11 -8.22
N SER A 77 -1.69 21.61 -7.30
CA SER A 77 -1.70 21.14 -5.90
C SER A 77 -2.21 19.70 -5.74
N ALA A 78 -3.13 19.25 -6.59
CA ALA A 78 -3.62 17.88 -6.60
C ALA A 78 -2.56 16.91 -7.14
N VAL A 79 -1.85 17.32 -8.21
CA VAL A 79 -0.73 16.55 -8.77
C VAL A 79 0.45 16.48 -7.79
N ALA A 80 0.81 17.60 -7.16
CA ALA A 80 1.83 17.60 -6.11
C ALA A 80 1.44 16.66 -4.95
N CYS A 81 0.16 16.65 -4.56
CA CYS A 81 -0.36 15.74 -3.55
C CYS A 81 -0.28 14.28 -3.99
N LEU A 82 -0.53 13.92 -5.25
CA LEU A 82 -0.37 12.56 -5.75
C LEU A 82 1.09 12.13 -5.68
N ASN A 83 2.00 12.98 -6.16
CA ASN A 83 3.43 12.68 -6.31
C ASN A 83 4.19 12.66 -4.97
N ASP A 84 3.62 13.25 -3.90
CA ASP A 84 4.19 13.17 -2.57
C ASP A 84 4.25 11.71 -2.09
N ASP A 85 5.45 11.12 -2.06
CA ASP A 85 5.71 9.75 -1.66
C ASP A 85 4.97 8.70 -2.55
N LEU A 86 5.03 8.90 -3.87
CA LEU A 86 4.35 8.07 -4.87
C LEU A 86 4.79 6.59 -4.79
N THR A 87 6.06 6.33 -4.51
CA THR A 87 6.61 4.98 -4.39
C THR A 87 5.90 4.15 -3.32
N SER A 88 5.56 4.77 -2.20
CA SER A 88 4.81 4.11 -1.12
C SER A 88 3.34 3.80 -1.50
N LEU A 89 2.80 4.39 -2.55
CA LEU A 89 1.48 4.02 -3.08
C LEU A 89 1.51 2.73 -3.90
N PHE A 90 2.68 2.38 -4.46
CA PHE A 90 2.87 1.22 -5.33
C PHE A 90 3.47 0.01 -4.63
N SER A 91 3.84 0.10 -3.36
CA SER A 91 4.47 -1.02 -2.62
C SER A 91 3.64 -2.30 -2.65
N TYR A 92 2.31 -2.21 -2.70
CA TYR A 92 1.44 -3.39 -2.79
C TYR A 92 1.65 -4.20 -4.08
N LEU A 93 2.15 -3.57 -5.16
CA LEU A 93 2.43 -4.24 -6.44
C LEU A 93 3.60 -5.22 -6.37
N CYS A 94 4.42 -5.19 -5.31
CA CYS A 94 5.44 -6.19 -5.04
C CYS A 94 4.85 -7.51 -4.54
N PHE A 95 3.62 -7.49 -4.05
CA PHE A 95 2.95 -8.64 -3.43
C PHE A 95 2.12 -9.42 -4.46
N PRO A 96 1.76 -10.68 -4.19
CA PRO A 96 0.86 -11.45 -5.03
C PRO A 96 -0.45 -10.70 -5.31
N ALA A 97 -0.96 -10.81 -6.55
CA ALA A 97 -2.12 -10.05 -7.01
C ALA A 97 -3.37 -10.26 -6.13
N GLU A 98 -3.56 -11.47 -5.61
CA GLU A 98 -4.67 -11.84 -4.72
C GLU A 98 -4.65 -11.05 -3.41
N HIS A 99 -3.47 -10.56 -3.00
CA HIS A 99 -3.30 -9.79 -1.77
C HIS A 99 -3.55 -8.30 -1.97
N HIS A 100 -3.47 -7.77 -3.20
CA HIS A 100 -3.53 -6.33 -3.50
C HIS A 100 -4.74 -5.64 -2.86
N LYS A 101 -5.93 -6.27 -2.98
CA LYS A 101 -7.17 -5.72 -2.42
C LYS A 101 -7.14 -5.55 -0.90
N ARG A 102 -6.32 -6.35 -0.20
CA ARG A 102 -6.21 -6.32 1.27
C ARG A 102 -5.19 -5.32 1.77
N ILE A 103 -4.09 -5.13 1.04
CA ILE A 103 -2.93 -4.36 1.52
C ILE A 103 -2.87 -2.92 0.98
N ARG A 104 -3.52 -2.59 -0.14
CA ARG A 104 -3.45 -1.26 -0.75
C ARG A 104 -4.23 -0.16 0.00
N HIS A 105 -5.00 -0.51 1.04
CA HIS A 105 -5.76 0.45 1.83
C HIS A 105 -5.87 0.05 3.31
N SER A 106 -6.14 1.03 4.17
CA SER A 106 -6.19 0.88 5.63
C SER A 106 -7.59 0.64 6.21
N ASN A 107 -8.62 0.48 5.38
CA ASN A 107 -10.02 0.35 5.82
C ASN A 107 -10.22 -0.75 6.88
N PHE A 108 -9.49 -1.86 6.74
CA PHE A 108 -9.57 -2.97 7.68
C PHE A 108 -9.09 -2.57 9.07
N ILE A 109 -7.91 -1.95 9.15
CA ILE A 109 -7.31 -1.46 10.40
C ILE A 109 -8.19 -0.37 11.01
N GLU A 110 -8.70 0.56 10.18
CA GLU A 110 -9.57 1.64 10.64
C GLU A 110 -10.89 1.14 11.23
N ARG A 111 -11.52 0.13 10.62
CA ARG A 111 -12.71 -0.52 11.17
C ARG A 111 -12.43 -1.15 12.52
N THR A 112 -11.30 -1.84 12.65
CA THR A 112 -10.90 -2.50 13.90
C THR A 112 -10.65 -1.49 15.02
N PHE A 113 -9.92 -0.41 14.73
CA PHE A 113 -9.73 0.67 15.69
C PHE A 113 -11.00 1.48 15.97
N GLY A 114 -11.89 1.61 14.99
CA GLY A 114 -13.21 2.22 15.16
C GLY A 114 -14.06 1.44 16.16
N GLU A 115 -14.05 0.12 16.09
CA GLU A 115 -14.74 -0.77 17.02
C GLU A 115 -14.14 -0.65 18.44
N THR A 116 -12.84 -0.63 18.57
CA THR A 116 -12.15 -0.40 19.85
C THR A 116 -12.54 0.94 20.45
N ARG A 117 -12.48 2.01 19.66
CA ARG A 117 -12.85 3.36 20.12
C ARG A 117 -14.30 3.43 20.60
N ARG A 118 -15.22 2.79 19.89
CA ARG A 118 -16.64 2.73 20.26
C ARG A 118 -16.83 2.09 21.63
N ARG A 119 -16.11 1.01 21.94
CA ARG A 119 -16.20 0.33 23.22
C ARG A 119 -15.53 1.11 24.35
N VAL A 120 -14.37 1.69 24.12
CA VAL A 120 -13.70 2.54 25.10
C VAL A 120 -14.55 3.77 25.46
N LYS A 121 -15.23 4.37 24.46
CA LYS A 121 -16.07 5.56 24.71
C LYS A 121 -17.20 5.31 25.70
N VAL A 122 -17.75 4.10 25.75
CA VAL A 122 -18.85 3.74 26.71
C VAL A 122 -18.33 3.60 28.13
N ILE A 123 -17.06 3.21 28.32
CA ILE A 123 -16.46 3.00 29.65
C ILE A 123 -16.07 4.32 30.31
N GLY A 124 -15.86 5.37 29.53
CA GLY A 124 -15.50 6.71 30.01
C GLY A 124 -14.08 6.81 30.55
N ARG A 125 -13.74 6.10 31.60
CA ARG A 125 -12.40 6.08 32.21
C ARG A 125 -11.97 4.66 32.54
N LEU A 126 -10.78 4.30 32.12
CA LEU A 126 -10.15 3.03 32.46
C LEU A 126 -9.30 3.17 33.73
N PRO A 127 -9.29 2.18 34.64
CA PRO A 127 -8.56 2.26 35.91
C PRO A 127 -7.05 2.34 35.76
N GLY A 128 -6.49 1.86 34.65
CA GLY A 128 -5.06 1.88 34.37
C GLY A 128 -4.69 1.26 33.02
N GLU A 129 -3.43 1.31 32.69
CA GLU A 129 -2.89 0.82 31.42
C GLU A 129 -3.19 -0.66 31.16
N ARG A 130 -3.04 -1.51 32.19
CA ARG A 130 -3.36 -2.95 32.08
C ARG A 130 -4.82 -3.19 31.67
N SER A 131 -5.76 -2.43 32.22
CA SER A 131 -7.18 -2.52 31.86
C SER A 131 -7.43 -2.05 30.43
N CYS A 132 -6.70 -1.02 29.98
CA CYS A 132 -6.74 -0.52 28.62
C CYS A 132 -6.24 -1.57 27.64
N LEU A 133 -5.09 -2.16 27.91
CA LEU A 133 -4.48 -3.21 27.08
C LEU A 133 -5.34 -4.47 27.04
N GLY A 134 -5.89 -4.88 28.18
CA GLY A 134 -6.80 -6.05 28.27
C GLY A 134 -8.07 -5.85 27.44
N LEU A 135 -8.69 -4.67 27.50
CA LEU A 135 -9.84 -4.34 26.67
C LEU A 135 -9.49 -4.31 25.18
N LEU A 136 -8.38 -3.66 24.82
CA LEU A 136 -7.91 -3.59 23.45
C LEU A 136 -7.67 -5.00 22.90
N TRP A 137 -6.97 -5.84 23.66
CA TRP A 137 -6.72 -7.23 23.28
C TRP A 137 -8.04 -7.99 23.08
N ALA A 138 -8.98 -7.93 24.01
CA ALA A 138 -10.26 -8.63 23.92
C ALA A 138 -11.10 -8.20 22.71
N VAL A 139 -11.08 -6.90 22.37
CA VAL A 139 -11.77 -6.37 21.19
C VAL A 139 -11.10 -6.87 19.91
N LEU A 140 -9.78 -6.87 19.85
CA LEU A 140 -9.02 -7.36 18.70
C LEU A 140 -9.16 -8.87 18.52
N ASP A 141 -9.06 -9.65 19.59
CA ASP A 141 -9.27 -11.11 19.57
C ASP A 141 -10.67 -11.46 19.03
N ARG A 142 -11.71 -10.82 19.57
CA ARG A 142 -13.07 -11.03 19.09
C ARG A 142 -13.23 -10.64 17.61
N ALA A 143 -12.68 -9.52 17.19
CA ALA A 143 -12.74 -9.07 15.81
C ALA A 143 -11.98 -10.02 14.87
N SER A 144 -10.83 -10.55 15.31
CA SER A 144 -9.97 -11.43 14.51
C SER A 144 -10.65 -12.76 14.14
N ARG A 145 -11.55 -13.26 14.96
CA ARG A 145 -12.32 -14.48 14.67
C ARG A 145 -13.17 -14.40 13.40
N GLY A 146 -13.55 -13.18 13.00
CA GLY A 146 -14.28 -12.92 11.75
C GLY A 146 -13.38 -12.51 10.58
N TRP A 147 -12.08 -12.46 10.75
CA TRP A 147 -11.18 -12.05 9.70
C TRP A 147 -11.00 -13.14 8.66
N ARG A 148 -11.37 -12.82 7.43
CA ARG A 148 -11.02 -13.66 6.28
C ARG A 148 -9.58 -13.34 5.90
N GLY A 149 -8.70 -14.32 6.00
CA GLY A 149 -7.32 -14.22 5.56
C GLY A 149 -7.17 -13.97 4.06
N VAL A 150 -5.95 -13.99 3.58
CA VAL A 150 -5.61 -14.04 2.16
C VAL A 150 -5.38 -15.49 1.76
N THR A 151 -5.68 -15.82 0.51
CA THR A 151 -5.41 -17.17 -0.02
C THR A 151 -3.91 -17.38 -0.11
N MET A 152 -3.42 -18.46 0.51
CA MET A 152 -2.01 -18.83 0.51
C MET A 152 -1.83 -20.12 -0.30
N THR A 153 -1.51 -19.96 -1.57
CA THR A 153 -1.11 -21.09 -2.43
C THR A 153 0.39 -21.34 -2.32
N PRO A 154 0.91 -22.52 -2.72
CA PRO A 154 2.35 -22.75 -2.79
C PRO A 154 3.10 -21.71 -3.66
N ALA A 155 2.48 -21.23 -4.74
CA ALA A 155 3.03 -20.18 -5.59
C ALA A 155 3.10 -18.84 -4.83
N THR A 156 2.02 -18.44 -4.15
CA THR A 156 1.95 -17.24 -3.31
C THR A 156 3.02 -17.26 -2.22
N VAL A 157 3.18 -18.40 -1.55
CA VAL A 157 4.22 -18.57 -0.50
C VAL A 157 5.62 -18.37 -1.08
N ARG A 158 5.93 -18.96 -2.24
CA ARG A 158 7.24 -18.75 -2.90
C ARG A 158 7.48 -17.29 -3.26
N GLN A 159 6.50 -16.61 -3.83
CA GLN A 159 6.61 -15.17 -4.15
C GLN A 159 6.88 -14.31 -2.89
N LEU A 160 6.21 -14.59 -1.78
CA LEU A 160 6.44 -13.89 -0.53
C LEU A 160 7.81 -14.18 0.07
N GLN A 161 8.30 -15.40 -0.04
CA GLN A 161 9.65 -15.78 0.39
C GLN A 161 10.71 -15.07 -0.44
N GLU A 162 10.53 -15.01 -1.76
CA GLU A 162 11.41 -14.28 -2.67
C GLU A 162 11.43 -12.79 -2.36
N LEU A 163 10.26 -12.16 -2.21
CA LEU A 163 10.16 -10.76 -1.81
C LEU A 163 10.85 -10.50 -0.46
N ARG A 164 10.66 -11.40 0.51
CA ARG A 164 11.32 -11.31 1.82
C ARG A 164 12.83 -11.39 1.68
N HIS A 165 13.35 -12.31 0.86
CA HIS A 165 14.78 -12.46 0.60
C HIS A 165 15.35 -11.18 -0.03
N GLN A 166 14.71 -10.63 -1.05
CA GLN A 166 15.12 -9.37 -1.68
C GLN A 166 15.17 -8.17 -0.70
N LEU A 167 14.29 -8.16 0.30
CA LEU A 167 14.23 -7.07 1.29
C LEU A 167 15.22 -7.22 2.45
N LEU A 168 15.45 -8.45 2.90
CA LEU A 168 16.28 -8.74 4.08
C LEU A 168 17.73 -9.04 3.72
N ASP A 169 17.93 -9.74 2.60
CA ASP A 169 19.23 -10.17 2.10
C ASP A 169 19.38 -9.72 0.63
N PRO A 170 19.44 -8.41 0.35
CA PRO A 170 19.58 -7.95 -1.02
C PRO A 170 20.87 -8.52 -1.64
N PRO A 171 20.83 -9.01 -2.89
CA PRO A 171 22.02 -9.54 -3.57
C PRO A 171 23.11 -8.47 -3.57
N THR A 172 24.28 -8.81 -3.05
CA THR A 172 25.45 -7.94 -3.11
C THR A 172 25.93 -7.87 -4.57
N ALA A 173 26.42 -6.70 -4.99
CA ALA A 173 27.01 -6.52 -6.31
C ALA A 173 28.19 -7.50 -6.47
N GLY A 174 27.97 -8.63 -7.14
CA GLY A 174 28.94 -9.74 -7.27
C GLY A 174 28.36 -11.12 -6.97
N ASP A 175 27.14 -11.23 -6.45
CA ASP A 175 26.46 -12.52 -6.29
C ASP A 175 26.06 -13.07 -7.68
N PRO A 176 26.60 -14.22 -8.11
CA PRO A 176 26.28 -14.80 -9.41
C PRO A 176 24.80 -15.16 -9.60
N ARG A 177 24.00 -15.21 -8.51
CA ARG A 177 22.55 -15.42 -8.52
C ARG A 177 21.75 -14.18 -8.96
N GLY A 178 22.39 -12.99 -9.02
CA GLY A 178 21.79 -11.74 -9.45
C GLY A 178 21.96 -11.42 -10.94
N ARG A 179 22.62 -12.26 -11.73
CA ARG A 179 22.66 -12.13 -13.19
C ARG A 179 21.36 -12.67 -13.77
N VAL A 180 20.34 -11.85 -13.84
CA VAL A 180 19.28 -12.02 -14.84
C VAL A 180 19.95 -11.74 -16.18
N ASP A 181 19.97 -12.72 -17.08
CA ASP A 181 20.54 -12.63 -18.42
C ASP A 181 20.09 -11.35 -19.13
N GLU A 182 20.97 -10.36 -19.23
CA GLU A 182 20.82 -9.19 -20.11
C GLU A 182 21.07 -9.54 -21.60
N THR A 183 21.04 -10.83 -21.96
CA THR A 183 21.31 -11.30 -23.33
C THR A 183 20.06 -11.55 -24.16
N VAL A 184 19.04 -10.67 -24.08
CA VAL A 184 17.99 -10.63 -25.12
C VAL A 184 17.65 -9.16 -25.46
N THR A 185 18.64 -8.39 -25.90
CA THR A 185 18.34 -7.16 -26.67
C THR A 185 19.52 -6.78 -27.56
N ALA A 186 19.88 -7.70 -28.48
CA ALA A 186 20.70 -7.34 -29.62
C ALA A 186 20.48 -8.38 -30.74
N ALA A 187 19.32 -8.34 -31.40
CA ALA A 187 19.12 -8.82 -32.77
C ALA A 187 17.70 -8.48 -33.24
N ALA A 188 17.69 -7.57 -34.22
CA ALA A 188 16.69 -7.19 -35.21
C ALA A 188 16.05 -5.83 -34.98
#